data_135932ae7e8c5a29e7f7596e2443bf6f
#
_entry.id   135932ae7e8c5a29e7f7596e2443bf6f
#
_cell.length_a   1.000
_cell.length_b   1.000
_cell.length_c   1.000
_cell.angle_alpha   90.00
_cell.angle_beta   90.00
_cell.angle_gamma   90.00
#
_symmetry.space_group_name_H-M   'P 1'
#
loop_
_entity.id
_entity.type
_entity.pdbx_description
1 polymer ?
#
loop_
_entity_poly.entity_id
_entity_poly.type
_entity_poly.pdbx_seq_one_letter_code
_entity_poly.pdbx_strand_id
1 'polypeptide(L)'
;MLIQAGYPNGFDGGDLIPTPPYFDRGEMVAGYLGAIGIKLKVRTMERAPFLAARAAKQLRGLCICGTGRYGNAAVRLEETVVTGGTYAYGGYPDLDDLYRQQDVETDASKREALLHRIQRIVHERVVIAPLFLYVWPSGIGPRVQEPGLLLINPYPWSAPYEEVRLKKP
;
A
#
# COMPACT_ATOMS: atom_id res chain seq x y z
N MET A 1 -20.38 15.92 -4.21
CA MET A 1 -20.21 14.62 -3.47
C MET A 1 -20.41 14.77 -1.97
N LEU A 2 -19.64 15.60 -1.23
CA LEU A 2 -19.84 15.74 0.24
C LEU A 2 -21.24 16.22 0.62
N ILE A 3 -21.79 17.18 -0.10
CA ILE A 3 -23.17 17.66 0.11
C ILE A 3 -24.18 16.52 -0.03
N GLN A 4 -24.03 15.70 -1.06
CA GLN A 4 -24.90 14.54 -1.32
C GLN A 4 -24.75 13.44 -0.24
N ALA A 5 -23.57 13.36 0.37
CA ALA A 5 -23.29 12.44 1.48
C ALA A 5 -23.74 13.00 2.86
N GLY A 6 -24.37 14.18 2.90
CA GLY A 6 -24.85 14.79 4.13
C GLY A 6 -23.86 15.69 4.87
N TYR A 7 -22.71 16.02 4.24
CA TYR A 7 -21.65 16.83 4.84
C TYR A 7 -21.40 18.13 4.07
N PRO A 8 -22.38 19.05 3.97
CA PRO A 8 -22.25 20.28 3.18
C PRO A 8 -21.11 21.20 3.65
N ASN A 9 -20.77 21.15 4.94
CA ASN A 9 -19.72 21.96 5.57
C ASN A 9 -18.44 21.16 5.86
N GLY A 10 -18.30 19.96 5.28
CA GLY A 10 -17.23 19.04 5.62
C GLY A 10 -17.44 18.35 6.97
N PHE A 11 -16.40 17.71 7.48
CA PHE A 11 -16.42 17.01 8.76
C PHE A 11 -15.00 16.79 9.32
N ASP A 12 -14.93 16.44 10.62
CA ASP A 12 -13.69 15.98 11.25
C ASP A 12 -13.50 14.49 10.94
N GLY A 13 -12.48 14.18 10.15
CA GLY A 13 -12.12 12.81 9.76
C GLY A 13 -11.17 12.13 10.74
N GLY A 14 -10.81 12.80 11.85
CA GLY A 14 -9.99 12.23 12.91
C GLY A 14 -8.49 12.18 12.58
N ASP A 15 -7.83 11.13 13.06
CA ASP A 15 -6.38 10.98 12.94
C ASP A 15 -5.99 10.38 11.59
N LEU A 16 -4.89 10.90 11.03
CA LEU A 16 -4.21 10.36 9.86
C LEU A 16 -2.78 9.97 10.24
N ILE A 17 -2.46 8.69 10.13
CA ILE A 17 -1.20 8.12 10.58
C ILE A 17 -0.38 7.68 9.35
N PRO A 18 0.61 8.46 8.91
CA PRO A 18 1.50 8.07 7.81
C PRO A 18 2.54 7.05 8.29
N THR A 19 2.88 6.09 7.43
CA THR A 19 3.97 5.15 7.69
C THR A 19 5.32 5.90 7.82
N PRO A 20 6.06 5.73 8.93
CA PRO A 20 7.40 6.30 9.07
C PRO A 20 8.41 5.75 8.02
N PRO A 21 9.31 6.57 7.49
CA PRO A 21 9.55 7.99 7.77
C PRO A 21 8.81 8.95 6.83
N TYR A 22 7.82 8.52 6.11
CA TYR A 22 7.16 9.23 5.01
C TYR A 22 6.04 10.17 5.49
N PHE A 23 6.37 11.07 6.42
CA PHE A 23 5.40 11.96 7.07
C PHE A 23 4.85 13.04 6.11
N ASP A 24 5.65 13.49 5.16
CA ASP A 24 5.29 14.39 4.08
C ASP A 24 4.02 13.97 3.31
N ARG A 25 3.82 12.67 3.15
CA ARG A 25 2.62 12.11 2.51
C ARG A 25 1.37 12.34 3.34
N GLY A 26 1.49 12.26 4.67
CA GLY A 26 0.40 12.57 5.59
C GLY A 26 -0.04 14.02 5.46
N GLU A 27 0.91 14.94 5.48
CA GLU A 27 0.66 16.37 5.33
C GLU A 27 0.02 16.70 3.98
N MET A 28 0.53 16.10 2.90
CA MET A 28 -0.02 16.27 1.55
C MET A 28 -1.48 15.81 1.48
N VAL A 29 -1.79 14.62 1.97
CA VAL A 29 -3.16 14.07 1.95
C VAL A 29 -4.10 14.88 2.84
N ALA A 30 -3.65 15.28 4.03
CA ALA A 30 -4.43 16.13 4.92
C ALA A 30 -4.74 17.49 4.28
N GLY A 31 -3.77 18.08 3.56
CA GLY A 31 -3.95 19.32 2.83
C GLY A 31 -5.01 19.21 1.73
N TYR A 32 -4.95 18.18 0.89
CA TYR A 32 -5.95 17.95 -0.17
C TYR A 32 -7.35 17.69 0.39
N LEU A 33 -7.46 16.87 1.43
CA LEU A 33 -8.75 16.60 2.06
C LEU A 33 -9.29 17.82 2.81
N GLY A 34 -8.42 18.61 3.43
CA GLY A 34 -8.77 19.90 4.04
C GLY A 34 -9.36 20.91 3.06
N ALA A 35 -8.82 20.94 1.82
CA ALA A 35 -9.33 21.83 0.78
C ALA A 35 -10.79 21.55 0.38
N ILE A 36 -11.28 20.34 0.60
CA ILE A 36 -12.68 19.97 0.37
C ILE A 36 -13.51 19.90 1.68
N GLY A 37 -12.94 20.33 2.82
CA GLY A 37 -13.63 20.40 4.10
C GLY A 37 -13.50 19.18 4.99
N ILE A 38 -12.69 18.18 4.64
CA ILE A 38 -12.39 17.04 5.51
C ILE A 38 -11.14 17.35 6.33
N LYS A 39 -11.31 17.57 7.62
CA LYS A 39 -10.23 17.95 8.54
C LYS A 39 -9.59 16.71 9.13
N LEU A 40 -8.28 16.55 8.95
CA LEU A 40 -7.51 15.45 9.49
C LEU A 40 -6.40 15.97 10.41
N LYS A 41 -6.12 15.22 11.45
CA LYS A 41 -4.98 15.46 12.35
C LYS A 41 -3.86 14.48 12.02
N VAL A 42 -2.78 14.97 11.42
CA VAL A 42 -1.60 14.13 11.15
C VAL A 42 -0.93 13.75 12.46
N ARG A 43 -0.81 12.45 12.69
CA ARG A 43 -0.11 11.88 13.85
C ARG A 43 1.11 11.11 13.40
N THR A 44 2.26 11.66 13.66
CA THR A 44 3.54 11.01 13.40
C THR A 44 3.91 10.07 14.53
N MET A 45 4.54 8.96 14.20
CA MET A 45 5.06 7.98 15.15
C MET A 45 6.46 7.56 14.72
N GLU A 46 7.30 7.20 15.67
CA GLU A 46 8.55 6.53 15.39
C GLU A 46 8.30 5.14 14.79
N ARG A 47 9.28 4.63 14.02
CA ARG A 47 9.10 3.40 13.24
C ARG A 47 8.78 2.18 14.10
N ALA A 48 9.48 1.97 15.19
CA ALA A 48 9.29 0.78 16.03
C ALA A 48 7.92 0.77 16.74
N PRO A 49 7.48 1.85 17.41
CA PRO A 49 6.13 1.96 17.94
C PRO A 49 5.03 1.82 16.89
N PHE A 50 5.23 2.40 15.68
CA PHE A 50 4.28 2.24 14.59
C PHE A 50 4.12 0.77 14.17
N LEU A 51 5.21 0.05 13.99
CA LEU A 51 5.17 -1.37 13.62
C LEU A 51 4.51 -2.23 14.69
N ALA A 52 4.81 -1.96 15.97
CA ALA A 52 4.19 -2.65 17.09
C ALA A 52 2.67 -2.40 17.16
N ALA A 53 2.25 -1.13 17.07
CA ALA A 53 0.84 -0.75 17.09
C ALA A 53 0.07 -1.33 15.88
N ARG A 54 0.70 -1.37 14.71
CA ARG A 54 0.12 -1.99 13.52
C ARG A 54 -0.07 -3.50 13.71
N ALA A 55 0.96 -4.21 14.19
CA ALA A 55 0.88 -5.65 14.44
C ALA A 55 -0.21 -5.99 15.47
N ALA A 56 -0.33 -5.16 16.51
CA ALA A 56 -1.35 -5.29 17.55
C ALA A 56 -2.74 -4.80 17.12
N LYS A 57 -2.92 -4.32 15.86
CA LYS A 57 -4.18 -3.73 15.36
C LYS A 57 -4.68 -2.56 16.21
N GLN A 58 -3.78 -1.75 16.75
CA GLN A 58 -4.08 -0.63 17.64
C GLN A 58 -4.08 0.75 16.96
N LEU A 59 -3.65 0.85 15.71
CA LEU A 59 -3.79 2.09 14.96
C LEU A 59 -5.27 2.42 14.79
N ARG A 60 -5.65 3.67 15.06
CA ARG A 60 -7.03 4.17 14.94
C ARG A 60 -7.06 5.35 13.96
N GLY A 61 -8.15 5.48 13.22
CA GLY A 61 -8.29 6.50 12.17
C GLY A 61 -7.79 6.01 10.82
N LEU A 62 -7.33 6.92 9.98
CA LEU A 62 -6.80 6.62 8.66
C LEU A 62 -5.30 6.32 8.75
N CYS A 63 -4.85 5.30 8.03
CA CYS A 63 -3.43 4.99 7.92
C CYS A 63 -2.99 5.07 6.46
N ILE A 64 -1.92 5.83 6.19
CA ILE A 64 -1.27 5.78 4.88
C ILE A 64 -0.17 4.72 4.94
N CYS A 65 -0.38 3.63 4.23
CA CYS A 65 0.54 2.52 4.19
C CYS A 65 1.10 2.33 2.78
N GLY A 66 2.41 2.19 2.67
CA GLY A 66 3.04 1.78 1.42
C GLY A 66 2.91 0.28 1.25
N THR A 67 2.45 -0.16 0.08
CA THR A 67 2.44 -1.57 -0.29
C THR A 67 3.46 -1.79 -1.40
N GLY A 68 4.51 -2.58 -1.14
CA GLY A 68 5.48 -2.96 -2.16
C GLY A 68 4.93 -4.02 -3.14
N ARG A 69 5.68 -4.34 -4.18
CA ARG A 69 5.40 -5.49 -5.03
C ARG A 69 6.18 -6.68 -4.48
N TYR A 70 5.50 -7.76 -4.13
CA TYR A 70 6.14 -8.99 -3.66
C TYR A 70 5.67 -10.16 -4.52
N GLY A 71 6.29 -10.32 -5.67
CA GLY A 71 6.07 -11.46 -6.52
C GLY A 71 4.71 -11.50 -7.22
N ASN A 72 3.62 -11.73 -6.53
CA ASN A 72 2.29 -11.84 -7.13
C ASN A 72 1.19 -11.04 -6.39
N ALA A 73 0.05 -10.84 -7.06
CA ALA A 73 -1.07 -10.10 -6.53
C ALA A 73 -1.70 -10.75 -5.29
N ALA A 74 -1.68 -12.08 -5.20
CA ALA A 74 -2.29 -12.83 -4.10
C ALA A 74 -1.66 -12.45 -2.75
N VAL A 75 -0.34 -12.33 -2.67
CA VAL A 75 0.37 -11.91 -1.44
C VAL A 75 -0.11 -10.55 -0.97
N ARG A 76 -0.39 -9.63 -1.90
CA ARG A 76 -0.90 -8.30 -1.55
C ARG A 76 -2.32 -8.34 -1.02
N LEU A 77 -3.16 -9.15 -1.63
CA LEU A 77 -4.53 -9.33 -1.16
C LEU A 77 -4.54 -10.00 0.23
N GLU A 78 -3.69 -11.00 0.45
CA GLU A 78 -3.52 -11.62 1.77
C GLU A 78 -3.20 -10.58 2.84
N GLU A 79 -2.18 -9.75 2.62
CA GLU A 79 -1.76 -8.76 3.60
C GLU A 79 -2.79 -7.66 3.87
N THR A 80 -3.58 -7.29 2.87
CA THR A 80 -4.40 -6.07 2.91
C THR A 80 -5.88 -6.31 3.18
N VAL A 81 -6.43 -7.44 2.75
CA VAL A 81 -7.88 -7.68 2.81
C VAL A 81 -8.29 -9.00 3.44
N VAL A 82 -7.41 -10.01 3.47
CA VAL A 82 -7.71 -11.28 4.13
C VAL A 82 -7.69 -11.09 5.65
N THR A 83 -8.63 -11.72 6.34
CA THR A 83 -8.73 -11.66 7.80
C THR A 83 -7.41 -12.08 8.45
N GLY A 84 -6.89 -11.25 9.33
CA GLY A 84 -5.59 -11.45 9.98
C GLY A 84 -4.39 -10.91 9.20
N GLY A 85 -4.55 -10.49 7.97
CA GLY A 85 -3.48 -9.88 7.17
C GLY A 85 -2.85 -8.66 7.85
N THR A 86 -1.59 -8.40 7.55
CA THR A 86 -0.78 -7.35 8.23
C THR A 86 -1.47 -5.98 8.23
N TYR A 87 -2.11 -5.61 7.14
CA TYR A 87 -2.80 -4.32 6.95
C TYR A 87 -4.33 -4.43 7.04
N ALA A 88 -4.89 -5.64 7.17
CA ALA A 88 -6.32 -5.83 7.34
C ALA A 88 -6.76 -5.47 8.76
N TYR A 89 -7.71 -4.55 8.88
CA TYR A 89 -8.31 -4.09 10.15
C TYR A 89 -9.77 -4.51 10.31
N GLY A 90 -10.24 -5.37 9.44
CA GLY A 90 -11.57 -5.98 9.46
C GLY A 90 -11.52 -7.41 8.97
N GLY A 91 -12.66 -8.07 8.96
CA GLY A 91 -12.85 -9.38 8.35
C GLY A 91 -13.94 -9.30 7.30
N TYR A 92 -13.70 -9.90 6.15
CA TYR A 92 -14.62 -10.00 5.04
C TYR A 92 -14.72 -11.47 4.64
N PRO A 93 -15.62 -12.27 5.27
CA PRO A 93 -15.67 -13.72 5.06
C PRO A 93 -15.78 -14.14 3.59
N ASP A 94 -16.49 -13.39 2.78
CA ASP A 94 -16.60 -13.62 1.34
C ASP A 94 -15.31 -13.37 0.56
N LEU A 95 -14.48 -12.42 0.99
CA LEU A 95 -13.14 -12.22 0.43
C LEU A 95 -12.17 -13.31 0.89
N ASP A 96 -12.28 -13.76 2.15
CA ASP A 96 -11.51 -14.88 2.67
C ASP A 96 -11.82 -16.18 1.91
N ASP A 97 -13.10 -16.40 1.57
CA ASP A 97 -13.53 -17.56 0.79
C ASP A 97 -12.98 -17.53 -0.64
N LEU A 98 -13.05 -16.38 -1.30
CA LEU A 98 -12.48 -16.20 -2.64
C LEU A 98 -10.96 -16.34 -2.63
N TYR A 99 -10.30 -15.84 -1.58
CA TYR A 99 -8.86 -15.97 -1.43
C TYR A 99 -8.45 -17.44 -1.29
N ARG A 100 -9.14 -18.22 -0.45
CA ARG A 100 -8.89 -19.65 -0.30
C ARG A 100 -9.11 -20.43 -1.62
N GLN A 101 -10.13 -20.05 -2.40
CA GLN A 101 -10.36 -20.67 -3.70
C GLN A 101 -9.20 -20.41 -4.67
N GLN A 102 -8.68 -19.17 -4.76
CA GLN A 102 -7.55 -18.86 -5.64
C GLN A 102 -6.25 -19.53 -5.19
N ASP A 103 -6.09 -19.77 -3.88
CA ASP A 103 -4.85 -20.33 -3.33
C ASP A 103 -4.65 -21.79 -3.74
N VAL A 104 -5.72 -22.52 -3.94
CA VAL A 104 -5.71 -23.92 -4.38
C VAL A 104 -5.95 -24.09 -5.89
N GLU A 105 -6.29 -23.04 -6.63
CA GLU A 105 -6.58 -23.10 -8.06
C GLU A 105 -5.28 -23.24 -8.87
N THR A 106 -5.22 -24.29 -9.67
CA THR A 106 -4.06 -24.63 -10.53
C THR A 106 -4.20 -24.10 -11.95
N ASP A 107 -5.42 -23.84 -12.40
CA ASP A 107 -5.67 -23.24 -13.70
C ASP A 107 -5.40 -21.71 -13.60
N ALA A 108 -4.42 -21.24 -14.38
CA ALA A 108 -3.97 -19.83 -14.33
C ALA A 108 -5.11 -18.85 -14.65
N SER A 109 -5.94 -19.16 -15.63
CA SER A 109 -7.03 -18.27 -16.05
C SER A 109 -8.14 -18.19 -15.01
N LYS A 110 -8.49 -19.32 -14.38
CA LYS A 110 -9.47 -19.35 -13.29
C LYS A 110 -8.94 -18.62 -12.06
N ARG A 111 -7.67 -18.83 -11.72
CA ARG A 111 -7.01 -18.13 -10.63
C ARG A 111 -6.99 -16.61 -10.85
N GLU A 112 -6.66 -16.16 -12.04
CA GLU A 112 -6.70 -14.75 -12.41
C GLU A 112 -8.12 -14.16 -12.28
N ALA A 113 -9.13 -14.89 -12.74
CA ALA A 113 -10.53 -14.46 -12.60
C ALA A 113 -10.95 -14.29 -11.13
N LEU A 114 -10.52 -15.19 -10.24
CA LEU A 114 -10.75 -15.07 -8.79
C LEU A 114 -10.06 -13.85 -8.21
N LEU A 115 -8.79 -13.61 -8.54
CA LEU A 115 -8.04 -12.44 -8.10
C LEU A 115 -8.68 -11.13 -8.59
N HIS A 116 -9.13 -11.07 -9.84
CA HIS A 116 -9.86 -9.92 -10.39
C HIS A 116 -11.19 -9.69 -9.67
N ARG A 117 -11.91 -10.78 -9.31
CA ARG A 117 -13.15 -10.67 -8.55
C ARG A 117 -12.93 -10.09 -7.16
N ILE A 118 -11.89 -10.54 -6.46
CA ILE A 118 -11.50 -9.99 -5.15
C ILE A 118 -11.20 -8.48 -5.29
N GLN A 119 -10.36 -8.10 -6.26
CA GLN A 119 -10.00 -6.68 -6.49
C GLN A 119 -11.21 -5.81 -6.78
N ARG A 120 -12.18 -6.30 -7.56
CA ARG A 120 -13.43 -5.59 -7.85
C ARG A 120 -14.23 -5.33 -6.57
N ILE A 121 -14.42 -6.36 -5.73
CA ILE A 121 -15.15 -6.20 -4.47
C ILE A 121 -14.45 -5.22 -3.54
N VAL A 122 -13.12 -5.30 -3.44
CA VAL A 122 -12.31 -4.36 -2.64
C VAL A 122 -12.51 -2.91 -3.12
N HIS A 123 -12.55 -2.71 -4.43
CA HIS A 123 -12.79 -1.40 -5.04
C HIS A 123 -14.22 -0.89 -4.78
N GLU A 124 -15.23 -1.72 -5.03
CA GLU A 124 -16.65 -1.37 -4.88
C GLU A 124 -17.03 -1.06 -3.42
N ARG A 125 -16.42 -1.78 -2.47
CA ARG A 125 -16.62 -1.52 -1.03
C ARG A 125 -15.72 -0.45 -0.43
N VAL A 126 -14.82 0.10 -1.23
CA VAL A 126 -13.83 1.10 -0.79
C VAL A 126 -13.06 0.63 0.45
N VAL A 127 -12.66 -0.65 0.48
CA VAL A 127 -11.90 -1.22 1.59
C VAL A 127 -10.53 -0.54 1.72
N ILE A 128 -9.95 -0.16 0.59
CA ILE A 128 -8.69 0.56 0.47
C ILE A 128 -8.88 1.68 -0.54
N ALA A 129 -8.38 2.87 -0.23
CA ALA A 129 -8.31 4.00 -1.15
C ALA A 129 -6.90 4.10 -1.75
N PRO A 130 -6.67 3.64 -2.99
CA PRO A 130 -5.39 3.83 -3.67
C PRO A 130 -5.14 5.32 -3.90
N LEU A 131 -3.98 5.82 -3.49
CA LEU A 131 -3.63 7.24 -3.63
C LEU A 131 -2.77 7.47 -4.87
N PHE A 132 -1.63 6.83 -4.94
CA PHE A 132 -0.66 6.98 -6.04
C PHE A 132 0.32 5.82 -6.09
N LEU A 133 0.94 5.62 -7.23
CA LEU A 133 2.08 4.73 -7.39
C LEU A 133 3.36 5.50 -7.03
N TYR A 134 4.10 4.97 -6.06
CA TYR A 134 5.36 5.57 -5.67
C TYR A 134 6.48 5.15 -6.64
N VAL A 135 7.20 6.14 -7.14
CA VAL A 135 8.38 5.92 -7.99
C VAL A 135 9.64 6.13 -7.15
N TRP A 136 10.55 5.19 -7.22
CA TRP A 136 11.88 5.28 -6.59
C TRP A 136 12.91 5.68 -7.66
N PRO A 137 13.27 6.95 -7.76
CA PRO A 137 14.32 7.36 -8.67
C PRO A 137 15.66 6.85 -8.17
N SER A 138 16.48 6.31 -9.08
CA SER A 138 17.85 5.89 -8.79
C SER A 138 18.82 6.78 -9.56
N GLY A 139 19.72 7.42 -8.84
CA GLY A 139 20.85 8.16 -9.45
C GLY A 139 21.96 7.19 -9.82
N ILE A 140 22.36 7.21 -11.10
CA ILE A 140 23.46 6.39 -11.62
C ILE A 140 24.60 7.34 -12.03
N GLY A 141 25.75 7.22 -11.39
CA GLY A 141 26.91 8.03 -11.69
C GLY A 141 27.51 7.72 -13.07
N PRO A 142 28.24 8.65 -13.70
CA PRO A 142 28.77 8.50 -15.07
C PRO A 142 29.78 7.37 -15.22
N ARG A 143 30.39 6.93 -14.14
CA ARG A 143 31.34 5.80 -14.12
C ARG A 143 30.66 4.43 -14.14
N VAL A 144 29.38 4.34 -13.88
CA VAL A 144 28.63 3.07 -13.88
C VAL A 144 28.24 2.74 -15.32
N GLN A 145 28.61 1.56 -15.77
CA GLN A 145 28.22 1.00 -17.06
C GLN A 145 26.93 0.19 -16.92
N GLU A 146 26.93 -0.77 -15.97
CA GLU A 146 25.80 -1.65 -15.67
C GLU A 146 25.42 -1.48 -14.20
N PRO A 147 24.28 -0.90 -13.90
CA PRO A 147 23.87 -0.67 -12.51
C PRO A 147 23.30 -1.93 -11.82
N GLY A 148 22.99 -2.99 -12.56
CA GLY A 148 22.36 -4.20 -12.00
C GLY A 148 20.95 -4.00 -11.45
N LEU A 149 20.32 -2.84 -11.70
CA LEU A 149 18.96 -2.57 -11.23
C LEU A 149 17.96 -3.55 -11.88
N LEU A 150 16.87 -3.83 -11.19
CA LEU A 150 15.82 -4.79 -11.61
C LEU A 150 16.22 -6.26 -11.56
N LEU A 151 17.47 -6.61 -11.27
CA LEU A 151 17.90 -7.99 -11.15
C LEU A 151 17.39 -8.66 -9.87
N ILE A 152 17.06 -7.88 -8.85
CA ILE A 152 16.44 -8.40 -7.63
C ILE A 152 14.91 -8.19 -7.71
N ASN A 153 14.19 -9.24 -8.06
CA ASN A 153 12.75 -9.24 -7.99
C ASN A 153 12.32 -9.61 -6.55
N PRO A 154 11.51 -8.84 -5.85
CA PRO A 154 10.66 -7.73 -6.30
C PRO A 154 11.18 -6.31 -5.96
N TYR A 155 12.46 -6.14 -5.79
CA TYR A 155 13.06 -4.86 -5.37
C TYR A 155 13.78 -4.16 -6.54
N PRO A 156 13.06 -3.52 -7.47
CA PRO A 156 13.63 -2.94 -8.68
C PRO A 156 14.59 -1.77 -8.43
N TRP A 157 14.60 -1.23 -7.20
CA TRP A 157 15.52 -0.17 -6.75
C TRP A 157 16.81 -0.72 -6.12
N SER A 158 16.92 -2.02 -6.01
CA SER A 158 18.10 -2.69 -5.46
C SER A 158 18.83 -3.45 -6.56
N ALA A 159 20.11 -3.69 -6.35
CA ALA A 159 20.96 -4.44 -7.25
C ALA A 159 21.82 -5.42 -6.45
N PRO A 160 22.12 -6.62 -6.98
CA PRO A 160 23.22 -7.42 -6.48
C PRO A 160 24.52 -6.68 -6.82
N TYR A 161 25.28 -6.27 -5.79
CA TYR A 161 26.45 -5.42 -5.99
C TYR A 161 27.54 -6.07 -6.84
N GLU A 162 27.60 -7.39 -6.87
CA GLU A 162 28.49 -8.19 -7.71
C GLU A 162 28.22 -8.04 -9.22
N GLU A 163 27.02 -7.63 -9.59
CA GLU A 163 26.62 -7.39 -10.98
C GLU A 163 26.84 -5.94 -11.45
N VAL A 164 27.20 -5.05 -10.53
CA VAL A 164 27.48 -3.66 -10.88
C VAL A 164 28.80 -3.55 -11.61
N ARG A 165 28.78 -3.01 -12.82
CA ARG A 165 29.97 -2.84 -13.66
C ARG A 165 30.32 -1.39 -13.84
N LEU A 166 31.61 -1.11 -13.70
CA LEU A 166 32.15 0.23 -13.95
C LEU A 166 32.75 0.31 -15.35
N LYS A 167 32.68 1.48 -15.96
CA LYS A 167 33.39 1.79 -17.18
C LYS A 167 34.90 1.68 -16.92
N LYS A 168 35.61 1.14 -17.88
CA LYS A 168 37.08 1.20 -17.85
C LYS A 168 37.55 2.65 -17.94
N PRO A 169 38.62 3.01 -17.25
CA PRO A 169 39.21 4.35 -17.34
C PRO A 169 39.55 4.73 -18.77
#